data_1199b98370caf79cffb538b6766be088
#
_entry.id   1199b98370caf79cffb538b6766be088
#
_cell.length_a   1.000
_cell.length_b   1.000
_cell.length_c   1.000
_cell.angle_alpha   90.00
_cell.angle_beta   90.00
_cell.angle_gamma   90.00
#
_symmetry.space_group_name_H-M   'P 1'
#
loop_
_entity.id
_entity.type
_entity.pdbx_description
1 polymer ?
#
loop_
_entity_poly.entity_id
_entity_poly.type
_entity_poly.pdbx_seq_one_letter_code
_entity_poly.pdbx_strand_id
1 'polypeptide(L)'
;FDVKDIQQANLDVNYYYDQPHLHEDQLDWHPRNPSALGFSVNTLVTWQISPQFMLNAQINDLYGRLYWQDIPTTQYNVSCQCSTFQHNIEGQLAIAPKYTQHLSPRGNIQLVYTSPQNWLTELHTTTDKQMTLVQGAWGYQHSTWQSLMLIEPQTHAFGVELRHPNWHLRWLTDDLNTNKA
;
A
#
# COMPACT_ATOMS: atom_id res chain seq x y z
N PHE A 1 24.31 0.11 17.24
CA PHE A 1 24.84 -1.11 16.58
C PHE A 1 26.10 -0.68 15.85
N ASP A 2 27.25 -1.15 16.31
CA ASP A 2 28.52 -0.94 15.62
C ASP A 2 28.72 -2.08 14.62
N VAL A 3 28.69 -1.78 13.32
CA VAL A 3 28.79 -2.77 12.22
C VAL A 3 30.12 -3.55 12.26
N LYS A 4 31.08 -3.11 13.06
CA LYS A 4 32.38 -3.73 13.18
C LYS A 4 32.40 -5.08 13.90
N ASP A 5 31.32 -5.43 14.59
CA ASP A 5 31.24 -6.69 15.36
C ASP A 5 30.60 -7.86 14.60
N ILE A 6 30.18 -7.66 13.36
CA ILE A 6 29.60 -8.74 12.55
C ILE A 6 30.72 -9.55 11.93
N GLN A 7 30.96 -10.73 12.47
CA GLN A 7 31.96 -11.65 11.93
C GLN A 7 31.43 -12.51 10.77
N GLN A 8 30.17 -12.85 10.80
CA GLN A 8 29.49 -13.62 9.76
C GLN A 8 28.05 -13.18 9.61
N ALA A 9 27.57 -13.11 8.38
CA ALA A 9 26.17 -12.85 8.07
C ALA A 9 25.69 -13.79 6.97
N ASN A 10 24.50 -14.35 7.13
CA ASN A 10 23.80 -15.13 6.11
C ASN A 10 22.46 -14.46 5.82
N LEU A 11 22.14 -14.32 4.54
CA LEU A 11 20.89 -13.78 4.07
C LEU A 11 20.28 -14.74 3.04
N ASP A 12 19.11 -15.27 3.35
CA ASP A 12 18.31 -16.08 2.45
C ASP A 12 17.17 -15.19 1.89
N VAL A 13 17.15 -15.03 0.58
CA VAL A 13 16.11 -14.29 -0.13
C VAL A 13 15.38 -15.24 -1.04
N ASN A 14 14.07 -15.32 -0.88
CA ASN A 14 13.19 -16.13 -1.72
C ASN A 14 12.03 -15.26 -2.19
N TYR A 15 11.87 -15.12 -3.50
CA TYR A 15 10.77 -14.36 -4.07
C TYR A 15 10.10 -15.09 -5.23
N TYR A 16 8.80 -14.83 -5.35
CA TYR A 16 7.90 -15.39 -6.36
C TYR A 16 7.48 -14.27 -7.30
N TYR A 17 7.30 -14.58 -8.58
CA TYR A 17 6.90 -13.58 -9.57
C TYR A 17 5.93 -14.16 -10.59
N ASP A 18 5.05 -13.30 -11.09
CA ASP A 18 4.00 -13.65 -12.05
C ASP A 18 4.41 -13.40 -13.51
N GLN A 19 5.49 -12.63 -13.72
CA GLN A 19 6.00 -12.29 -15.04
C GLN A 19 7.46 -12.71 -15.17
N PRO A 20 7.74 -13.85 -15.84
CA PRO A 20 9.10 -14.41 -15.92
C PRO A 20 10.08 -13.61 -16.80
N HIS A 21 9.66 -12.49 -17.40
CA HIS A 21 10.45 -11.81 -18.45
C HIS A 21 11.39 -10.71 -17.93
N LEU A 22 11.48 -10.46 -16.63
CA LEU A 22 12.15 -9.24 -16.16
C LEU A 22 13.68 -9.36 -16.01
N HIS A 23 14.24 -10.54 -15.77
CA HIS A 23 15.69 -10.68 -15.55
C HIS A 23 16.30 -12.00 -16.01
N GLU A 24 15.51 -12.97 -16.39
CA GLU A 24 15.95 -14.33 -16.65
C GLU A 24 16.29 -14.61 -18.11
N ASP A 25 15.96 -13.72 -19.04
CA ASP A 25 16.30 -13.86 -20.47
C ASP A 25 17.82 -14.02 -20.70
N GLN A 26 18.64 -13.40 -19.84
CA GLN A 26 20.09 -13.55 -19.89
C GLN A 26 20.60 -14.93 -19.43
N LEU A 27 19.76 -15.67 -18.70
CA LEU A 27 20.05 -17.01 -18.16
C LEU A 27 19.40 -18.14 -18.96
N ASP A 28 18.79 -17.82 -20.11
CA ASP A 28 18.01 -18.76 -20.94
C ASP A 28 16.90 -19.48 -20.13
N TRP A 29 16.32 -18.77 -19.16
CA TRP A 29 15.25 -19.28 -18.29
C TRP A 29 13.90 -18.79 -18.79
N HIS A 30 13.11 -19.71 -19.36
CA HIS A 30 11.81 -19.44 -19.96
C HIS A 30 10.71 -20.31 -19.30
N PRO A 31 10.35 -20.07 -18.03
CA PRO A 31 9.30 -20.82 -17.37
C PRO A 31 7.95 -20.50 -18.03
N ARG A 32 7.01 -21.44 -17.90
CA ARG A 32 5.63 -21.19 -18.31
C ARG A 32 5.02 -20.10 -17.47
N ASN A 33 4.08 -19.34 -18.06
CA ASN A 33 3.32 -18.37 -17.29
C ASN A 33 2.56 -19.07 -16.17
N PRO A 34 2.65 -18.60 -14.93
CA PRO A 34 1.91 -19.17 -13.81
C PRO A 34 0.41 -18.93 -14.00
N SER A 35 -0.39 -19.79 -13.42
CA SER A 35 -1.83 -19.60 -13.34
C SER A 35 -2.26 -19.37 -11.91
N ALA A 36 -3.26 -18.51 -11.71
CA ALA A 36 -3.79 -18.25 -10.39
C ALA A 36 -5.31 -18.29 -10.38
N LEU A 37 -5.86 -18.82 -9.30
CA LEU A 37 -7.25 -18.69 -8.92
C LEU A 37 -7.32 -18.10 -7.53
N GLY A 38 -8.18 -17.10 -7.33
CA GLY A 38 -8.31 -16.48 -6.03
C GLY A 38 -9.70 -15.97 -5.74
N PHE A 39 -9.87 -15.59 -4.49
CA PHE A 39 -11.06 -14.91 -4.02
C PHE A 39 -10.69 -13.88 -2.95
N SER A 40 -11.52 -12.88 -2.82
CA SER A 40 -11.44 -11.86 -1.79
C SER A 40 -12.84 -11.51 -1.30
N VAL A 41 -12.95 -11.21 -0.01
CA VAL A 41 -14.15 -10.70 0.63
C VAL A 41 -13.93 -9.25 0.98
N ASN A 42 -14.77 -8.38 0.42
CA ASN A 42 -14.79 -6.95 0.71
C ASN A 42 -16.07 -6.58 1.45
N THR A 43 -15.95 -5.62 2.35
CA THR A 43 -17.09 -5.11 3.14
C THR A 43 -17.16 -3.61 3.00
N LEU A 44 -18.36 -3.09 2.77
CA LEU A 44 -18.66 -1.67 2.75
C LEU A 44 -19.86 -1.41 3.68
N VAL A 45 -19.70 -0.46 4.60
CA VAL A 45 -20.76 0.00 5.49
C VAL A 45 -20.90 1.51 5.34
N THR A 46 -22.10 1.98 5.06
CA THR A 46 -22.46 3.40 5.13
C THR A 46 -23.54 3.55 6.18
N TRP A 47 -23.28 4.36 7.18
CA TRP A 47 -24.19 4.55 8.29
C TRP A 47 -24.43 6.04 8.55
N GLN A 48 -25.69 6.46 8.38
CA GLN A 48 -26.16 7.77 8.80
C GLN A 48 -26.48 7.74 10.30
N ILE A 49 -25.50 8.18 11.10
CA ILE A 49 -25.59 8.16 12.58
C ILE A 49 -26.61 9.21 13.05
N SER A 50 -26.62 10.37 12.41
CA SER A 50 -27.58 11.46 12.63
C SER A 50 -27.70 12.29 11.34
N PRO A 51 -28.62 13.27 11.26
CA PRO A 51 -28.69 14.17 10.10
C PRO A 51 -27.37 14.88 9.77
N GLN A 52 -26.49 15.07 10.76
CA GLN A 52 -25.22 15.75 10.61
C GLN A 52 -24.01 14.80 10.47
N PHE A 53 -24.12 13.56 10.96
CA PHE A 53 -23.00 12.63 11.01
C PHE A 53 -23.22 11.42 10.11
N MET A 54 -22.25 11.16 9.24
CA MET A 54 -22.20 9.99 8.37
C MET A 54 -20.88 9.26 8.57
N LEU A 55 -20.93 7.95 8.71
CA LEU A 55 -19.79 7.05 8.76
C LEU A 55 -19.78 6.17 7.51
N ASN A 56 -18.66 6.17 6.80
CA ASN A 56 -18.35 5.21 5.75
C ASN A 56 -17.16 4.35 6.22
N ALA A 57 -17.31 3.05 6.16
CA ALA A 57 -16.24 2.11 6.47
C ALA A 57 -16.14 1.07 5.37
N GLN A 58 -14.96 0.89 4.83
CA GLN A 58 -14.66 -0.10 3.79
C GLN A 58 -13.47 -0.94 4.23
N ILE A 59 -13.60 -2.25 4.14
CA ILE A 59 -12.50 -3.18 4.31
C ILE A 59 -12.39 -3.99 3.03
N ASN A 60 -11.25 -3.87 2.36
CA ASN A 60 -10.89 -4.68 1.21
C ASN A 60 -10.02 -5.83 1.68
N ASP A 61 -10.16 -6.97 1.03
CA ASP A 61 -9.39 -8.18 1.31
C ASP A 61 -9.51 -8.62 2.78
N LEU A 62 -10.68 -8.42 3.43
CA LEU A 62 -10.96 -8.88 4.80
C LEU A 62 -10.56 -10.34 4.99
N TYR A 63 -10.82 -11.13 3.99
CA TYR A 63 -10.31 -12.48 3.82
C TYR A 63 -10.06 -12.72 2.34
N GLY A 64 -8.77 -12.87 1.96
CA GLY A 64 -8.40 -13.06 0.56
C GLY A 64 -7.25 -14.05 0.40
N ARG A 65 -7.35 -14.90 -0.62
CA ARG A 65 -6.32 -15.87 -0.98
C ARG A 65 -6.20 -15.99 -2.49
N LEU A 66 -4.95 -16.06 -2.97
CA LEU A 66 -4.61 -16.45 -4.34
C LEU A 66 -3.87 -17.79 -4.29
N TYR A 67 -4.34 -18.73 -5.08
CA TYR A 67 -3.73 -20.04 -5.24
C TYR A 67 -3.02 -20.07 -6.59
N TRP A 68 -1.72 -20.03 -6.53
CA TRP A 68 -0.84 -20.07 -7.68
C TRP A 68 -0.44 -21.49 -8.03
N GLN A 69 -0.30 -21.78 -9.32
CA GLN A 69 0.27 -23.00 -9.85
C GLN A 69 1.44 -22.64 -10.77
N ASP A 70 2.49 -23.46 -10.69
CA ASP A 70 3.70 -23.35 -11.50
C ASP A 70 4.33 -21.95 -11.44
N ILE A 71 4.37 -21.35 -10.26
CA ILE A 71 4.91 -20.00 -10.07
C ILE A 71 6.44 -20.03 -10.09
N PRO A 72 7.08 -19.23 -10.97
CA PRO A 72 8.52 -19.09 -10.96
C PRO A 72 9.01 -18.48 -9.64
N THR A 73 10.10 -19.00 -9.13
CA THR A 73 10.74 -18.53 -7.90
C THR A 73 12.23 -18.45 -8.06
N THR A 74 12.82 -17.41 -7.48
CA THR A 74 14.26 -17.28 -7.37
C THR A 74 14.65 -17.30 -5.89
N GLN A 75 15.63 -18.11 -5.57
CA GLN A 75 16.21 -18.21 -4.22
C GLN A 75 17.66 -17.75 -4.29
N TYR A 76 18.02 -16.80 -3.44
CA TYR A 76 19.40 -16.39 -3.25
C TYR A 76 19.84 -16.70 -1.84
N ASN A 77 20.96 -17.37 -1.73
CA ASN A 77 21.70 -17.50 -0.47
C ASN A 77 22.93 -16.63 -0.56
N VAL A 78 23.02 -15.65 0.30
CA VAL A 78 24.16 -14.74 0.41
C VAL A 78 24.83 -14.98 1.75
N SER A 79 26.04 -15.47 1.73
CA SER A 79 26.86 -15.62 2.92
C SER A 79 28.06 -14.69 2.87
N CYS A 80 28.32 -14.02 3.99
CA CYS A 80 29.45 -13.12 4.17
C CYS A 80 30.27 -13.56 5.36
N GLN A 81 31.54 -13.79 5.15
CA GLN A 81 32.54 -13.82 6.21
C GLN A 81 33.14 -12.42 6.32
N CYS A 82 32.47 -11.57 7.09
CA CYS A 82 32.72 -10.13 7.09
C CYS A 82 34.11 -9.75 7.62
N SER A 83 34.73 -10.60 8.45
CA SER A 83 36.08 -10.41 8.93
C SER A 83 37.18 -10.51 7.83
N THR A 84 36.89 -11.24 6.77
CA THR A 84 37.84 -11.44 5.65
C THR A 84 37.38 -10.82 4.34
N PHE A 85 36.24 -10.09 4.34
CA PHE A 85 35.56 -9.54 3.15
C PHE A 85 35.27 -10.60 2.06
N GLN A 86 35.13 -11.85 2.45
CA GLN A 86 34.72 -12.92 1.55
C GLN A 86 33.20 -13.03 1.55
N HIS A 87 32.63 -13.05 0.38
CA HIS A 87 31.19 -13.25 0.19
C HIS A 87 30.96 -14.34 -0.86
N ASN A 88 29.97 -15.14 -0.63
CA ASN A 88 29.47 -16.13 -1.59
C ASN A 88 27.99 -15.83 -1.86
N ILE A 89 27.62 -15.81 -3.15
CA ILE A 89 26.25 -15.62 -3.60
C ILE A 89 25.88 -16.82 -4.45
N GLU A 90 24.93 -17.59 -3.99
CA GLU A 90 24.35 -18.71 -4.71
C GLU A 90 22.92 -18.38 -5.10
N GLY A 91 22.60 -18.50 -6.38
CA GLY A 91 21.25 -18.28 -6.92
C GLY A 91 20.70 -19.59 -7.49
N GLN A 92 19.44 -19.88 -7.21
CA GLN A 92 18.71 -21.01 -7.76
C GLN A 92 17.39 -20.53 -8.36
N LEU A 93 17.16 -20.88 -9.64
CA LEU A 93 15.90 -20.69 -10.33
C LEU A 93 15.09 -21.99 -10.21
N ALA A 94 13.82 -21.87 -9.84
CA ALA A 94 12.94 -23.02 -9.67
C ALA A 94 11.48 -22.68 -10.04
N ILE A 95 10.65 -23.70 -10.16
CA ILE A 95 9.20 -23.54 -10.29
C ILE A 95 8.58 -24.15 -9.04
N ALA A 96 7.86 -23.33 -8.28
CA ALA A 96 7.05 -23.81 -7.19
C ALA A 96 5.70 -24.31 -7.75
N PRO A 97 5.40 -25.61 -7.60
CA PRO A 97 4.20 -26.19 -8.21
C PRO A 97 2.91 -25.64 -7.60
N LYS A 98 2.96 -25.20 -6.35
CA LYS A 98 1.85 -24.60 -5.63
C LYS A 98 2.36 -23.52 -4.67
N TYR A 99 1.70 -22.37 -4.67
CA TYR A 99 1.93 -21.32 -3.71
C TYR A 99 0.61 -20.65 -3.31
N THR A 100 0.42 -20.40 -2.04
CA THR A 100 -0.76 -19.67 -1.54
C THR A 100 -0.34 -18.32 -1.01
N GLN A 101 -0.82 -17.28 -1.67
CA GLN A 101 -0.63 -15.90 -1.25
C GLN A 101 -1.84 -15.45 -0.43
N HIS A 102 -1.59 -14.93 0.75
CA HIS A 102 -2.61 -14.27 1.57
C HIS A 102 -2.65 -12.79 1.23
N LEU A 103 -3.82 -12.28 0.89
CA LEU A 103 -4.03 -10.86 0.69
C LEU A 103 -4.13 -10.20 2.07
N SER A 104 -3.43 -9.08 2.23
CA SER A 104 -3.48 -8.31 3.49
C SER A 104 -4.69 -7.38 3.48
N PRO A 105 -5.51 -7.38 4.53
CA PRO A 105 -6.63 -6.48 4.64
C PRO A 105 -6.20 -5.01 4.55
N ARG A 106 -7.02 -4.21 3.88
CA ARG A 106 -6.89 -2.75 3.79
C ARG A 106 -8.20 -2.12 4.22
N GLY A 107 -8.12 -1.20 5.15
CA GLY A 107 -9.27 -0.51 5.70
C GLY A 107 -9.29 0.97 5.36
N ASN A 108 -10.48 1.49 5.08
CA ASN A 108 -10.76 2.92 4.98
C ASN A 108 -11.93 3.24 5.89
N ILE A 109 -11.79 4.25 6.72
CA ILE A 109 -12.86 4.78 7.56
C ILE A 109 -12.94 6.28 7.30
N GLN A 110 -14.12 6.76 7.00
CA GLN A 110 -14.42 8.17 6.82
C GLN A 110 -15.58 8.56 7.73
N LEU A 111 -15.35 9.52 8.58
CA LEU A 111 -16.39 10.18 9.38
C LEU A 111 -16.60 11.57 8.82
N VAL A 112 -17.83 11.88 8.45
CA VAL A 112 -18.23 13.18 7.89
C VAL A 112 -19.19 13.85 8.84
N TYR A 113 -18.90 15.07 9.19
CA TYR A 113 -19.82 15.96 9.90
C TYR A 113 -20.20 17.12 9.00
N THR A 114 -21.51 17.36 8.85
CA THR A 114 -22.06 18.49 8.10
C THR A 114 -22.88 19.34 9.05
N SER A 115 -22.46 20.57 9.28
CA SER A 115 -23.21 21.52 10.13
C SER A 115 -24.48 22.02 9.42
N PRO A 116 -25.46 22.55 10.18
CA PRO A 116 -26.64 23.18 9.59
C PRO A 116 -26.31 24.38 8.68
N GLN A 117 -25.13 24.99 8.83
CA GLN A 117 -24.63 26.10 8.02
C GLN A 117 -23.78 25.63 6.86
N ASN A 118 -23.81 24.35 6.49
CA ASN A 118 -23.05 23.73 5.40
C ASN A 118 -21.51 23.71 5.59
N TRP A 119 -21.01 23.83 6.82
CA TRP A 119 -19.63 23.53 7.11
C TRP A 119 -19.42 22.01 7.12
N LEU A 120 -18.34 21.58 6.48
CA LEU A 120 -17.93 20.18 6.42
C LEU A 120 -16.69 19.96 7.28
N THR A 121 -16.69 18.87 8.03
CA THR A 121 -15.49 18.35 8.68
C THR A 121 -15.42 16.87 8.38
N GLU A 122 -14.28 16.41 7.89
CA GLU A 122 -14.06 14.99 7.60
C GLU A 122 -12.82 14.49 8.32
N LEU A 123 -12.92 13.28 8.82
CA LEU A 123 -11.79 12.50 9.28
C LEU A 123 -11.72 11.22 8.43
N HIS A 124 -10.62 11.05 7.75
CA HIS A 124 -10.40 9.90 6.92
C HIS A 124 -9.17 9.12 7.43
N THR A 125 -9.33 7.83 7.62
CA THR A 125 -8.25 6.93 8.03
C THR A 125 -8.12 5.82 7.01
N THR A 126 -6.92 5.64 6.48
CA THR A 126 -6.55 4.51 5.62
C THR A 126 -5.52 3.68 6.36
N THR A 127 -5.76 2.38 6.44
CA THR A 127 -4.84 1.45 7.11
C THR A 127 -4.58 0.22 6.25
N ASP A 128 -3.35 -0.22 6.24
CA ASP A 128 -2.92 -1.50 5.69
C ASP A 128 -1.94 -2.19 6.64
N LYS A 129 -1.29 -3.25 6.19
CA LYS A 129 -0.31 -4.01 6.99
C LYS A 129 0.91 -3.18 7.40
N GLN A 130 1.26 -2.14 6.66
CA GLN A 130 2.52 -1.42 6.79
C GLN A 130 2.35 -0.09 7.51
N MET A 131 1.23 0.60 7.26
CA MET A 131 1.02 1.95 7.77
C MET A 131 -0.45 2.26 8.01
N THR A 132 -0.67 3.27 8.82
CA THR A 132 -1.98 3.91 8.98
C THR A 132 -1.80 5.40 8.71
N LEU A 133 -2.57 5.93 7.77
CA LEU A 133 -2.64 7.34 7.47
C LEU A 133 -3.93 7.94 8.01
N VAL A 134 -3.83 9.09 8.62
CA VAL A 134 -4.98 9.86 9.11
C VAL A 134 -4.98 11.21 8.44
N GLN A 135 -6.09 11.57 7.83
CA GLN A 135 -6.29 12.84 7.16
C GLN A 135 -7.51 13.55 7.73
N GLY A 136 -7.32 14.79 8.11
CA GLY A 136 -8.39 15.73 8.45
C GLY A 136 -8.74 16.59 7.25
N ALA A 137 -10.02 16.92 7.10
CA ALA A 137 -10.48 17.90 6.14
C ALA A 137 -11.50 18.83 6.79
N TRP A 138 -11.43 20.09 6.43
CA TRP A 138 -12.39 21.11 6.88
C TRP A 138 -12.70 22.04 5.74
N GLY A 139 -13.98 22.39 5.57
CA GLY A 139 -14.38 23.22 4.45
C GLY A 139 -15.87 23.57 4.44
N TYR A 140 -16.33 23.94 3.26
CA TYR A 140 -17.68 24.46 3.08
C TYR A 140 -18.34 23.84 1.84
N GLN A 141 -19.62 23.54 1.99
CA GLN A 141 -20.47 23.07 0.89
C GLN A 141 -21.39 24.21 0.43
N HIS A 142 -21.31 24.54 -0.85
CA HIS A 142 -22.22 25.51 -1.48
C HIS A 142 -22.90 24.84 -2.69
N SER A 143 -24.20 24.59 -2.56
CA SER A 143 -24.97 23.89 -3.60
C SER A 143 -24.32 22.53 -3.96
N THR A 144 -23.82 22.39 -5.18
CA THR A 144 -23.15 21.19 -5.68
C THR A 144 -21.63 21.18 -5.47
N TRP A 145 -21.08 22.25 -4.94
CA TRP A 145 -19.63 22.40 -4.74
C TRP A 145 -19.24 22.18 -3.30
N GLN A 146 -18.12 21.52 -3.12
CA GLN A 146 -17.45 21.41 -1.83
C GLN A 146 -16.01 21.90 -1.98
N SER A 147 -15.57 22.77 -1.09
CA SER A 147 -14.18 23.20 -0.98
C SER A 147 -13.64 22.81 0.37
N LEU A 148 -12.53 22.11 0.41
CA LEU A 148 -11.94 21.52 1.62
C LEU A 148 -10.46 21.91 1.71
N MET A 149 -10.02 22.21 2.91
CA MET A 149 -8.61 22.24 3.29
C MET A 149 -8.27 20.86 3.89
N LEU A 150 -7.14 20.33 3.51
CA LEU A 150 -6.67 19.00 3.91
C LEU A 150 -5.45 19.11 4.79
N ILE A 151 -5.35 18.25 5.79
CA ILE A 151 -4.16 18.09 6.62
C ILE A 151 -3.91 16.60 6.87
N GLU A 152 -2.67 16.18 6.71
CA GLU A 152 -2.20 14.82 6.96
C GLU A 152 -0.99 14.88 7.91
N PRO A 153 -1.20 14.71 9.21
CA PRO A 153 -0.16 14.96 10.22
C PRO A 153 1.06 14.04 10.12
N GLN A 154 0.87 12.78 9.69
CA GLN A 154 1.97 11.81 9.61
C GLN A 154 3.01 12.17 8.54
N THR A 155 2.58 12.73 7.44
CA THR A 155 3.44 13.15 6.32
C THR A 155 3.76 14.64 6.35
N HIS A 156 3.18 15.38 7.31
CA HIS A 156 3.22 16.85 7.38
C HIS A 156 2.63 17.51 6.12
N ALA A 157 1.78 16.78 5.39
CA ALA A 157 1.19 17.27 4.17
C ALA A 157 -0.07 18.09 4.47
N PHE A 158 -0.28 19.11 3.64
CA PHE A 158 -1.51 19.91 3.64
C PHE A 158 -1.89 20.20 2.19
N GLY A 159 -3.16 20.58 1.98
CA GLY A 159 -3.63 20.81 0.64
C GLY A 159 -5.04 21.34 0.57
N VAL A 160 -5.56 21.33 -0.64
CA VAL A 160 -6.91 21.76 -0.96
C VAL A 160 -7.59 20.75 -1.86
N GLU A 161 -8.90 20.67 -1.70
CA GLU A 161 -9.74 19.78 -2.49
C GLU A 161 -11.01 20.51 -2.91
N LEU A 162 -11.34 20.39 -4.20
CA LEU A 162 -12.58 20.88 -4.77
C LEU A 162 -13.35 19.71 -5.35
N ARG A 163 -14.59 19.54 -4.90
CA ARG A 163 -15.47 18.46 -5.36
C ARG A 163 -16.70 19.04 -6.03
N HIS A 164 -17.06 18.46 -7.15
CA HIS A 164 -18.30 18.70 -7.89
C HIS A 164 -18.81 17.35 -8.42
N PRO A 165 -20.10 17.11 -8.62
CA PRO A 165 -20.61 15.83 -9.10
C PRO A 165 -19.92 15.27 -10.35
N ASN A 166 -19.41 16.13 -11.21
CA ASN A 166 -18.82 15.75 -12.50
C ASN A 166 -17.29 15.75 -12.51
N TRP A 167 -16.62 16.30 -11.50
CA TRP A 167 -15.17 16.37 -11.44
C TRP A 167 -14.67 16.59 -10.00
N HIS A 168 -13.43 16.22 -9.78
CA HIS A 168 -12.75 16.29 -8.50
C HIS A 168 -11.33 16.75 -8.75
N LEU A 169 -10.91 17.80 -8.05
CA LEU A 169 -9.55 18.32 -8.05
C LEU A 169 -9.00 18.25 -6.64
N ARG A 170 -7.86 17.63 -6.48
CA ARG A 170 -7.14 17.55 -5.21
C ARG A 170 -5.68 17.88 -5.43
N TRP A 171 -5.16 18.76 -4.59
CA TRP A 171 -3.75 19.09 -4.50
C TRP A 171 -3.27 18.94 -3.07
N LEU A 172 -2.17 18.23 -2.87
CA LEU A 172 -1.56 17.98 -1.58
C LEU A 172 -0.05 18.15 -1.72
N THR A 173 0.60 18.75 -0.74
CA THR A 173 2.06 18.93 -0.70
C THR A 173 2.56 18.71 0.72
N ASP A 174 3.72 18.10 0.85
CA ASP A 174 4.47 17.90 2.10
C ASP A 174 5.65 18.87 2.25
N ASP A 175 5.97 19.63 1.21
CA ASP A 175 7.06 20.63 1.23
C ASP A 175 6.61 21.95 0.59
N LEU A 176 6.61 23.01 1.38
CA LEU A 176 6.48 24.39 0.89
C LEU A 176 7.81 24.98 0.43
N ASN A 177 8.91 24.31 0.67
CA ASN A 177 10.24 24.85 0.46
C ASN A 177 10.77 24.46 -0.93
N THR A 178 10.32 25.13 -1.97
CA THR A 178 10.80 24.98 -3.36
C THR A 178 12.26 25.42 -3.56
N ASN A 179 12.97 25.80 -2.52
CA ASN A 179 14.33 26.33 -2.59
C ASN A 179 15.44 25.31 -2.30
N LYS A 180 15.15 24.02 -2.36
CA LYS A 180 16.19 22.97 -2.36
C LYS A 180 16.37 22.43 -3.78
N ALA A 181 16.89 23.28 -4.66
CA ALA A 181 17.48 22.87 -5.93
C ALA A 181 19.01 22.92 -5.80
#